data_f151edc7e5d9a40bc7f446fbdea823c0
#
_entry.id   f151edc7e5d9a40bc7f446fbdea823c0
#
_cell.length_a   1.000
_cell.length_b   1.000
_cell.length_c   1.000
_cell.angle_alpha   90.00
_cell.angle_beta   90.00
_cell.angle_gamma   90.00
#
_symmetry.space_group_name_H-M   'P 1'
#
loop_
_entity.id
_entity.type
_entity.pdbx_description
1 polymer ?
#
loop_
_entity_poly.entity_id
_entity_poly.type
_entity_poly.pdbx_seq_one_letter_code
_entity_poly.pdbx_strand_id
1 'polypeptide(L)'
;ARQVQLEALLDRYPRELSGGQRQRVALARAIIRRPSVFLMDEPLSNLDAKLRGHMRAELKHMQGTLGITTIYVTHDQIEAMTLAHRVAVLEKGVLQQLASPSEIYNNPANLFVAQFIGSPAMNVIHGALDGTNFLTNGVKVKTRVKGQVARAVAGVRPVDCSVPAASKGT
;
A
#
# COMPACT_ATOMS: atom_id res chain seq x y z
N ALA A 1 -10.73 -4.70 -25.70
CA ALA A 1 -10.26 -3.32 -25.93
C ALA A 1 -10.96 -2.35 -24.97
N ARG A 2 -12.28 -2.39 -24.82
CA ARG A 2 -13.07 -1.45 -24.02
C ARG A 2 -12.58 -1.35 -22.58
N GLN A 3 -12.43 -2.46 -21.86
CA GLN A 3 -11.97 -2.51 -20.45
C GLN A 3 -10.60 -1.85 -20.21
N VAL A 4 -9.74 -1.82 -21.21
CA VAL A 4 -8.41 -1.19 -21.13
C VAL A 4 -8.30 0.10 -21.96
N GLN A 5 -9.42 0.64 -22.42
CA GLN A 5 -9.51 1.90 -23.21
C GLN A 5 -8.56 1.93 -24.42
N LEU A 6 -8.59 0.91 -25.25
CA LEU A 6 -7.76 0.78 -26.44
C LEU A 6 -8.58 0.82 -27.75
N GLU A 7 -9.89 1.10 -27.70
CA GLU A 7 -10.77 1.01 -28.86
C GLU A 7 -10.31 1.93 -30.01
N ALA A 8 -9.98 3.17 -29.70
CA ALA A 8 -9.52 4.15 -30.70
C ALA A 8 -8.10 3.89 -31.22
N LEU A 9 -7.44 2.85 -30.73
CA LEU A 9 -6.04 2.55 -31.05
C LEU A 9 -5.86 1.19 -31.73
N LEU A 10 -6.96 0.51 -32.08
CA LEU A 10 -6.91 -0.85 -32.62
C LEU A 10 -6.18 -0.95 -33.97
N ASP A 11 -6.22 0.11 -34.76
CA ASP A 11 -5.60 0.17 -36.10
C ASP A 11 -4.17 0.71 -36.06
N ARG A 12 -3.62 1.02 -34.86
CA ARG A 12 -2.26 1.55 -34.72
C ARG A 12 -1.23 0.46 -34.57
N TYR A 13 -0.06 0.67 -35.15
CA TYR A 13 1.09 -0.19 -34.91
C TYR A 13 1.69 0.03 -33.52
N PRO A 14 2.33 -0.99 -32.92
CA PRO A 14 2.93 -0.90 -31.57
C PRO A 14 3.93 0.27 -31.42
N ARG A 15 4.65 0.64 -32.46
CA ARG A 15 5.59 1.79 -32.50
C ARG A 15 4.91 3.14 -32.37
N GLU A 16 3.63 3.23 -32.69
CA GLU A 16 2.81 4.45 -32.64
C GLU A 16 2.12 4.64 -31.30
N LEU A 17 2.30 3.69 -30.39
CA LEU A 17 1.70 3.70 -29.06
C LEU A 17 2.66 4.29 -28.03
N SER A 18 2.13 5.10 -27.09
CA SER A 18 2.88 5.54 -25.92
C SER A 18 3.26 4.38 -25.01
N GLY A 19 4.18 4.61 -24.05
CA GLY A 19 4.56 3.60 -23.07
C GLY A 19 3.36 3.03 -22.29
N GLY A 20 2.48 3.89 -21.77
CA GLY A 20 1.27 3.48 -21.08
C GLY A 20 0.26 2.76 -21.98
N GLN A 21 0.16 3.11 -23.27
CA GLN A 21 -0.68 2.40 -24.21
C GLN A 21 -0.15 0.99 -24.51
N ARG A 22 1.16 0.84 -24.69
CA ARG A 22 1.80 -0.48 -24.83
C ARG A 22 1.59 -1.36 -23.60
N GLN A 23 1.67 -0.77 -22.40
CA GLN A 23 1.42 -1.49 -21.15
C GLN A 23 -0.01 -2.00 -21.06
N ARG A 24 -1.01 -1.20 -21.43
CA ARG A 24 -2.41 -1.62 -21.52
C ARG A 24 -2.65 -2.72 -22.55
N VAL A 25 -1.95 -2.68 -23.69
CA VAL A 25 -1.99 -3.77 -24.69
C VAL A 25 -1.43 -5.06 -24.10
N ALA A 26 -0.30 -5.00 -23.38
CA ALA A 26 0.29 -6.18 -22.72
C ALA A 26 -0.68 -6.79 -21.69
N LEU A 27 -1.32 -5.94 -20.89
CA LEU A 27 -2.34 -6.36 -19.92
C LEU A 27 -3.53 -7.03 -20.62
N ALA A 28 -4.08 -6.41 -21.68
CA ALA A 28 -5.18 -6.98 -22.45
C ALA A 28 -4.83 -8.36 -23.03
N ARG A 29 -3.61 -8.52 -23.55
CA ARG A 29 -3.13 -9.81 -24.08
C ARG A 29 -3.04 -10.89 -22.99
N ALA A 30 -2.61 -10.53 -21.78
CA ALA A 30 -2.56 -11.44 -20.64
C ALA A 30 -3.97 -11.91 -20.25
N ILE A 31 -4.92 -10.98 -20.18
CA ILE A 31 -6.32 -11.27 -19.81
C ILE A 31 -7.00 -12.23 -20.77
N ILE A 32 -6.84 -12.02 -22.07
CA ILE A 32 -7.51 -12.83 -23.11
C ILE A 32 -7.08 -14.31 -23.05
N ARG A 33 -5.86 -14.57 -22.59
CA ARG A 33 -5.33 -15.94 -22.48
C ARG A 33 -5.99 -16.78 -21.39
N ARG A 34 -6.70 -16.18 -20.44
CA ARG A 34 -7.32 -16.85 -19.28
C ARG A 34 -6.37 -17.83 -18.58
N PRO A 35 -5.21 -17.39 -18.10
CA PRO A 35 -4.22 -18.28 -17.49
C PRO A 35 -4.71 -18.79 -16.13
N SER A 36 -4.11 -19.85 -15.63
CA SER A 36 -4.36 -20.35 -14.26
C SER A 36 -3.81 -19.42 -13.18
N VAL A 37 -2.75 -18.65 -13.50
CA VAL A 37 -2.12 -17.67 -12.62
C VAL A 37 -1.70 -16.45 -13.43
N PHE A 38 -1.99 -15.24 -12.95
CA PHE A 38 -1.39 -14.02 -13.45
C PHE A 38 -0.12 -13.67 -12.68
N LEU A 39 0.94 -13.35 -13.41
CA LEU A 39 2.15 -12.75 -12.87
C LEU A 39 2.26 -11.33 -13.43
N MET A 40 2.11 -10.34 -12.58
CA MET A 40 2.12 -8.92 -12.96
C MET A 40 3.25 -8.20 -12.22
N ASP A 41 4.20 -7.70 -12.98
CA ASP A 41 5.34 -6.94 -12.46
C ASP A 41 5.16 -5.47 -12.82
N GLU A 42 4.84 -4.65 -11.82
CA GLU A 42 4.58 -3.21 -11.92
C GLU A 42 3.66 -2.80 -13.10
N PRO A 43 2.48 -3.43 -13.26
CA PRO A 43 1.69 -3.27 -14.49
C PRO A 43 1.07 -1.88 -14.69
N LEU A 44 1.13 -0.99 -13.69
CA LEU A 44 0.56 0.35 -13.74
C LEU A 44 1.62 1.47 -13.59
N SER A 45 2.91 1.13 -13.49
CA SER A 45 3.99 2.08 -13.19
C SER A 45 4.11 3.23 -14.20
N ASN A 46 3.88 2.96 -15.49
CA ASN A 46 4.03 3.93 -16.58
C ASN A 46 2.74 4.69 -16.92
N LEU A 47 1.73 4.66 -16.05
CA LEU A 47 0.47 5.36 -16.23
C LEU A 47 0.43 6.65 -15.40
N ASP A 48 -0.25 7.68 -15.94
CA ASP A 48 -0.56 8.87 -15.16
C ASP A 48 -1.53 8.56 -14.00
N ALA A 49 -1.60 9.44 -13.00
CA ALA A 49 -2.33 9.20 -11.76
C ALA A 49 -3.83 8.93 -11.98
N LYS A 50 -4.47 9.66 -12.91
CA LYS A 50 -5.90 9.49 -13.21
C LYS A 50 -6.17 8.13 -13.87
N LEU A 51 -5.37 7.78 -14.85
CA LEU A 51 -5.47 6.52 -15.58
C LEU A 51 -5.11 5.34 -14.66
N ARG A 52 -4.11 5.49 -13.80
CA ARG A 52 -3.73 4.49 -12.80
C ARG A 52 -4.89 4.18 -11.84
N GLY A 53 -5.59 5.22 -11.36
CA GLY A 53 -6.78 5.05 -10.52
C GLY A 53 -7.88 4.25 -11.22
N HIS A 54 -8.17 4.57 -12.48
CA HIS A 54 -9.15 3.85 -13.29
C HIS A 54 -8.74 2.40 -13.53
N MET A 55 -7.49 2.17 -13.93
CA MET A 55 -6.98 0.81 -14.19
C MET A 55 -6.94 -0.07 -12.95
N ARG A 56 -6.70 0.50 -11.74
CA ARG A 56 -6.83 -0.25 -10.48
C ARG A 56 -8.26 -0.75 -10.27
N ALA A 57 -9.26 0.09 -10.49
CA ALA A 57 -10.65 -0.31 -10.36
C ALA A 57 -11.00 -1.46 -11.34
N GLU A 58 -10.56 -1.34 -12.59
CA GLU A 58 -10.75 -2.38 -13.62
C GLU A 58 -10.05 -3.69 -13.25
N LEU A 59 -8.81 -3.64 -12.77
CA LEU A 59 -8.07 -4.82 -12.31
C LEU A 59 -8.76 -5.49 -11.12
N LYS A 60 -9.25 -4.71 -10.16
CA LYS A 60 -9.99 -5.24 -8.99
C LYS A 60 -11.27 -5.92 -9.41
N HIS A 61 -12.06 -5.29 -10.30
CA HIS A 61 -13.28 -5.86 -10.84
C HIS A 61 -13.00 -7.17 -11.61
N MET A 62 -12.00 -7.14 -12.46
CA MET A 62 -11.58 -8.31 -13.25
C MET A 62 -11.11 -9.47 -12.36
N GLN A 63 -10.32 -9.19 -11.33
CA GLN A 63 -9.88 -10.20 -10.36
C GLN A 63 -11.08 -10.90 -9.71
N GLY A 64 -12.08 -10.12 -9.28
CA GLY A 64 -13.31 -10.65 -8.71
C GLY A 64 -14.13 -11.49 -9.70
N THR A 65 -14.19 -11.05 -10.97
CA THR A 65 -14.98 -11.73 -12.02
C THR A 65 -14.32 -13.01 -12.54
N LEU A 66 -12.99 -13.00 -12.70
CA LEU A 66 -12.27 -14.14 -13.28
C LEU A 66 -11.89 -15.20 -12.23
N GLY A 67 -11.78 -14.82 -10.95
CA GLY A 67 -11.37 -15.73 -9.89
C GLY A 67 -9.95 -16.31 -10.06
N ILE A 68 -9.10 -15.67 -10.89
CA ILE A 68 -7.76 -16.16 -11.19
C ILE A 68 -6.77 -15.68 -10.13
N THR A 69 -5.98 -16.60 -9.60
CA THR A 69 -4.89 -16.26 -8.68
C THR A 69 -3.91 -15.29 -9.35
N THR A 70 -3.63 -14.19 -8.70
CA THR A 70 -2.75 -13.15 -9.24
C THR A 70 -1.62 -12.87 -8.26
N ILE A 71 -0.37 -12.94 -8.74
CA ILE A 71 0.81 -12.42 -8.06
C ILE A 71 1.10 -11.05 -8.68
N TYR A 72 1.04 -10.03 -7.85
CA TYR A 72 1.15 -8.63 -8.26
C TYR A 72 2.33 -7.98 -7.55
N VAL A 73 3.35 -7.58 -8.28
CA VAL A 73 4.50 -6.85 -7.74
C VAL A 73 4.30 -5.36 -7.99
N THR A 74 4.45 -4.55 -6.96
CA THR A 74 4.38 -3.10 -7.04
C THR A 74 5.18 -2.44 -5.94
N HIS A 75 5.65 -1.23 -6.17
CA HIS A 75 6.17 -0.32 -5.15
C HIS A 75 5.11 0.70 -4.69
N ASP A 76 3.93 0.73 -5.33
CA ASP A 76 2.82 1.61 -4.94
C ASP A 76 1.99 0.96 -3.82
N GLN A 77 2.07 1.53 -2.63
CA GLN A 77 1.34 1.03 -1.46
C GLN A 77 -0.18 1.05 -1.67
N ILE A 78 -0.70 2.05 -2.40
CA ILE A 78 -2.14 2.15 -2.64
C ILE A 78 -2.61 0.97 -3.51
N GLU A 79 -1.80 0.56 -4.50
CA GLU A 79 -2.08 -0.64 -5.30
C GLU A 79 -2.10 -1.89 -4.42
N ALA A 80 -1.05 -2.12 -3.63
CA ALA A 80 -0.95 -3.26 -2.74
C ALA A 80 -2.13 -3.34 -1.76
N MET A 81 -2.45 -2.23 -1.10
CA MET A 81 -3.49 -2.17 -0.06
C MET A 81 -4.93 -2.27 -0.63
N THR A 82 -5.15 -1.88 -1.89
CA THR A 82 -6.49 -1.89 -2.50
C THR A 82 -6.77 -3.14 -3.34
N LEU A 83 -5.77 -3.68 -4.03
CA LEU A 83 -5.95 -4.81 -4.93
C LEU A 83 -5.82 -6.16 -4.22
N ALA A 84 -4.88 -6.29 -3.30
CA ALA A 84 -4.50 -7.57 -2.74
C ALA A 84 -5.48 -8.11 -1.69
N HIS A 85 -5.58 -9.44 -1.60
CA HIS A 85 -6.15 -10.15 -0.45
C HIS A 85 -5.08 -10.41 0.62
N ARG A 86 -3.84 -10.61 0.21
CA ARG A 86 -2.66 -10.76 1.07
C ARG A 86 -1.51 -9.95 0.48
N VAL A 87 -0.76 -9.28 1.33
CA VAL A 87 0.42 -8.50 0.94
C VAL A 87 1.65 -9.12 1.60
N ALA A 88 2.69 -9.33 0.79
CA ALA A 88 4.02 -9.69 1.26
C ALA A 88 4.90 -8.44 1.25
N VAL A 89 5.34 -7.99 2.41
CA VAL A 89 6.28 -6.89 2.55
C VAL A 89 7.69 -7.44 2.57
N LEU A 90 8.52 -7.02 1.63
CA LEU A 90 9.91 -7.46 1.52
C LEU A 90 10.87 -6.29 1.76
N GLU A 91 11.95 -6.55 2.49
CA GLU A 91 13.09 -5.66 2.63
C GLU A 91 14.37 -6.39 2.23
N LYS A 92 15.08 -5.87 1.22
CA LYS A 92 16.34 -6.46 0.72
C LYS A 92 16.23 -7.97 0.44
N GLY A 93 15.12 -8.39 -0.15
CA GLY A 93 14.84 -9.79 -0.48
C GLY A 93 14.37 -10.67 0.69
N VAL A 94 14.25 -10.11 1.91
CA VAL A 94 13.78 -10.83 3.08
C VAL A 94 12.31 -10.50 3.36
N LEU A 95 11.48 -11.52 3.51
CA LEU A 95 10.07 -11.37 3.87
C LEU A 95 9.94 -10.84 5.30
N GLN A 96 9.36 -9.66 5.46
CA GLN A 96 9.13 -9.00 6.75
C GLN A 96 7.76 -9.36 7.33
N GLN A 97 6.72 -9.38 6.50
CA GLN A 97 5.37 -9.75 6.90
C GLN A 97 4.56 -10.22 5.69
N LEU A 98 3.67 -11.19 5.93
CA LEU A 98 2.69 -11.65 4.95
C LEU A 98 1.32 -11.76 5.64
N ALA A 99 0.42 -10.83 5.34
CA ALA A 99 -0.90 -10.78 5.96
C ALA A 99 -1.91 -10.05 5.07
N SER A 100 -3.15 -9.89 5.53
CA SER A 100 -4.12 -9.02 4.87
C SER A 100 -3.69 -7.55 4.95
N PRO A 101 -4.11 -6.69 4.01
CA PRO A 101 -3.83 -5.25 4.07
C PRO A 101 -4.18 -4.61 5.42
N SER A 102 -5.36 -4.95 5.96
CA SER A 102 -5.81 -4.43 7.27
C SER A 102 -4.88 -4.86 8.40
N GLU A 103 -4.44 -6.09 8.41
CA GLU A 103 -3.53 -6.62 9.43
C GLU A 103 -2.16 -5.94 9.38
N ILE A 104 -1.58 -5.80 8.17
CA ILE A 104 -0.29 -5.12 8.00
C ILE A 104 -0.34 -3.67 8.48
N TYR A 105 -1.46 -2.98 8.23
CA TYR A 105 -1.64 -1.60 8.64
C TYR A 105 -1.80 -1.46 10.16
N ASN A 106 -2.64 -2.30 10.77
CA ASN A 106 -3.00 -2.19 12.19
C ASN A 106 -2.01 -2.90 13.11
N ASN A 107 -1.44 -4.04 12.67
CA ASN A 107 -0.54 -4.90 13.46
C ASN A 107 0.76 -5.16 12.70
N PRO A 108 1.59 -4.14 12.43
CA PRO A 108 2.87 -4.33 11.74
C PRO A 108 3.80 -5.21 12.58
N ALA A 109 4.44 -6.19 11.92
CA ALA A 109 5.30 -7.16 12.59
C ALA A 109 6.59 -6.55 13.16
N ASN A 110 7.04 -5.44 12.59
CA ASN A 110 8.23 -4.73 13.04
C ASN A 110 8.18 -3.25 12.65
N LEU A 111 9.19 -2.51 13.08
CA LEU A 111 9.28 -1.07 12.88
C LEU A 111 9.40 -0.69 11.39
N PHE A 112 10.10 -1.51 10.60
CA PHE A 112 10.21 -1.30 9.16
C PHE A 112 8.83 -1.34 8.50
N VAL A 113 8.04 -2.37 8.73
CA VAL A 113 6.68 -2.50 8.18
C VAL A 113 5.80 -1.34 8.64
N ALA A 114 5.89 -0.95 9.93
CA ALA A 114 5.12 0.14 10.50
C ALA A 114 5.36 1.48 9.79
N GLN A 115 6.62 1.77 9.45
CA GLN A 115 7.02 2.99 8.75
C GLN A 115 6.85 2.90 7.24
N PHE A 116 7.04 1.71 6.67
CA PHE A 116 6.91 1.50 5.23
C PHE A 116 5.45 1.59 4.77
N ILE A 117 4.50 1.09 5.57
CA ILE A 117 3.08 1.04 5.22
C ILE A 117 2.31 2.22 5.81
N GLY A 118 1.70 2.98 4.93
CA GLY A 118 0.84 4.13 5.25
C GLY A 118 1.29 5.43 4.59
N SER A 119 0.33 6.24 4.19
CA SER A 119 0.56 7.58 3.64
C SER A 119 -0.39 8.57 4.34
N PRO A 120 0.14 9.43 5.22
CA PRO A 120 1.53 9.54 5.66
C PRO A 120 2.05 8.33 6.46
N ALA A 121 3.39 8.18 6.50
CA ALA A 121 4.05 7.13 7.27
C ALA A 121 3.78 7.26 8.78
N MET A 122 3.94 6.15 9.52
CA MET A 122 3.86 6.18 10.98
C MET A 122 4.99 7.03 11.58
N ASN A 123 4.64 7.96 12.46
CA ASN A 123 5.62 8.67 13.27
C ASN A 123 6.21 7.73 14.30
N VAL A 124 7.52 7.76 14.45
CA VAL A 124 8.28 6.94 15.39
C VAL A 124 8.96 7.84 16.40
N ILE A 125 8.68 7.61 17.67
CA ILE A 125 9.20 8.39 18.79
C ILE A 125 10.01 7.46 19.69
N HIS A 126 11.28 7.79 19.89
CA HIS A 126 12.15 7.05 20.81
C HIS A 126 12.02 7.57 22.23
N GLY A 127 12.04 6.67 23.21
CA GLY A 127 11.91 7.04 24.61
C GLY A 127 12.18 5.86 25.54
N ALA A 128 11.64 5.94 26.75
CA ALA A 128 11.65 4.89 27.76
C ALA A 128 10.23 4.62 28.25
N LEU A 129 9.97 3.41 28.73
CA LEU A 129 8.71 3.08 29.37
C LEU A 129 8.95 2.84 30.86
N ASP A 130 8.25 3.58 31.69
CA ASP A 130 8.27 3.45 33.17
C ASP A 130 6.84 3.31 33.70
N GLY A 131 6.51 2.12 34.11
CA GLY A 131 5.15 1.75 34.48
C GLY A 131 4.21 1.85 33.29
N THR A 132 3.26 2.79 33.32
CA THR A 132 2.33 3.12 32.22
C THR A 132 2.70 4.43 31.52
N ASN A 133 3.91 4.96 31.74
CA ASN A 133 4.32 6.25 31.21
C ASN A 133 5.43 6.06 30.18
N PHE A 134 5.20 6.58 28.99
CA PHE A 134 6.23 6.71 27.96
C PHE A 134 6.93 8.07 28.14
N LEU A 135 8.23 8.02 28.32
CA LEU A 135 9.07 9.19 28.59
C LEU A 135 9.89 9.52 27.35
N THR A 136 9.73 10.71 26.80
CA THR A 136 10.49 11.18 25.64
C THR A 136 10.73 12.68 25.72
N ASN A 137 11.95 13.12 25.48
CA ASN A 137 12.35 14.56 25.42
C ASN A 137 11.77 15.42 26.56
N GLY A 138 11.74 14.89 27.79
CA GLY A 138 11.18 15.59 28.96
C GLY A 138 9.64 15.57 29.05
N VAL A 139 8.96 14.96 28.08
CA VAL A 139 7.50 14.80 28.08
C VAL A 139 7.13 13.41 28.60
N LYS A 140 6.06 13.35 29.39
CA LYS A 140 5.50 12.13 29.94
C LYS A 140 4.14 11.88 29.33
N VAL A 141 4.00 10.76 28.58
CA VAL A 141 2.75 10.39 27.92
C VAL A 141 2.22 9.11 28.56
N LYS A 142 0.98 9.14 29.03
CA LYS A 142 0.32 7.95 29.59
C LYS A 142 -0.04 6.97 28.48
N THR A 143 0.32 5.70 28.66
CA THR A 143 0.05 4.62 27.68
C THR A 143 -0.83 3.54 28.33
N ARG A 144 -1.39 2.67 27.48
CA ARG A 144 -2.11 1.45 27.91
C ARG A 144 -1.15 0.27 28.17
N VAL A 145 0.08 0.38 27.70
CA VAL A 145 1.13 -0.64 27.88
C VAL A 145 1.79 -0.41 29.23
N LYS A 146 2.02 -1.47 29.98
CA LYS A 146 2.71 -1.45 31.28
C LYS A 146 4.03 -2.21 31.16
N GLY A 147 5.12 -1.58 31.57
CA GLY A 147 6.44 -2.20 31.56
C GLY A 147 7.52 -1.27 32.09
N GLN A 148 8.73 -1.78 32.21
CA GLN A 148 9.91 -0.99 32.58
C GLN A 148 11.02 -1.31 31.59
N VAL A 149 11.24 -0.40 30.62
CA VAL A 149 12.17 -0.57 29.52
C VAL A 149 12.91 0.74 29.26
N ALA A 150 14.24 0.68 29.34
CA ALA A 150 15.10 1.87 29.16
C ALA A 150 15.13 2.37 27.69
N ARG A 151 14.83 1.51 26.74
CA ARG A 151 14.73 1.88 25.32
C ARG A 151 13.41 1.34 24.76
N ALA A 152 12.47 2.24 24.53
CA ALA A 152 11.17 1.95 23.96
C ALA A 152 10.94 2.80 22.71
N VAL A 153 10.08 2.32 21.84
CA VAL A 153 9.67 3.05 20.63
C VAL A 153 8.15 3.13 20.64
N ALA A 154 7.62 4.33 20.52
CA ALA A 154 6.19 4.57 20.30
C ALA A 154 5.94 4.90 18.84
N GLY A 155 5.02 4.16 18.20
CA GLY A 155 4.52 4.44 16.86
C GLY A 155 3.17 5.14 16.93
N VAL A 156 3.01 6.22 16.18
CA VAL A 156 1.74 6.96 16.12
C VAL A 156 1.39 7.22 14.66
N ARG A 157 0.23 6.72 14.24
CA ARG A 157 -0.29 7.02 12.91
C ARG A 157 -0.81 8.47 12.87
N PRO A 158 -0.48 9.27 11.83
CA PRO A 158 -0.98 10.64 11.72
C PRO A 158 -2.50 10.77 11.78
N VAL A 159 -3.22 9.76 11.29
CA VAL A 159 -4.69 9.72 11.31
C VAL A 159 -5.28 9.55 12.71
N ASP A 160 -4.48 9.04 13.65
CA ASP A 160 -4.90 8.85 15.05
C ASP A 160 -4.57 10.09 15.92
N CYS A 161 -3.93 11.11 15.33
CA CYS A 161 -3.62 12.35 16.01
C CYS A 161 -4.77 13.36 15.85
N SER A 162 -5.28 13.89 16.93
CA SER A 162 -6.18 15.04 16.93
C SER A 162 -5.55 16.23 17.66
N VAL A 163 -5.63 17.41 17.06
CA VAL A 163 -5.29 18.64 17.73
C VAL A 163 -6.57 19.15 18.39
N PRO A 164 -6.61 19.32 19.71
CA PRO A 164 -7.78 19.92 20.35
C PRO A 164 -8.00 21.33 19.78
N ALA A 165 -9.26 21.65 19.45
CA ALA A 165 -9.60 23.00 19.01
C ALA A 165 -9.09 23.99 20.05
N ALA A 166 -8.36 25.02 19.60
CA ALA A 166 -7.89 26.07 20.49
C ALA A 166 -9.10 26.62 21.25
N SER A 167 -9.08 26.53 22.59
CA SER A 167 -10.06 27.21 23.42
C SER A 167 -9.95 28.69 23.06
N LYS A 168 -11.02 29.27 22.49
CA LYS A 168 -11.10 30.71 22.31
C LYS A 168 -10.90 31.30 23.71
N GLY A 169 -9.75 31.91 23.94
CA GLY A 169 -9.50 32.64 25.16
C GLY A 169 -10.58 33.71 25.29
N THR A 170 -11.30 33.67 26.37
CA THR A 170 -12.11 34.75 26.89
C THR A 170 -11.21 35.88 27.37
#